data_ec080fd0802408d6687fc354914cfc77
#
_entry.id   ec080fd0802408d6687fc354914cfc77
#
_cell.length_a   1.000
_cell.length_b   1.000
_cell.length_c   1.000
_cell.angle_alpha   90.00
_cell.angle_beta   90.00
_cell.angle_gamma   90.00
#
_symmetry.space_group_name_H-M   'P 1'
#
loop_
_entity.id
_entity.type
_entity.pdbx_description
1 polymer ?
#
loop_
_entity_poly.entity_id
_entity_poly.type
_entity_poly.pdbx_seq_one_letter_code
_entity_poly.pdbx_strand_id
1 'polypeptide(L)'
;MADHTEVLVLGGGSTGCGIARDLAMRGLDVTLVERGNLTDGTTGRMHGLLHSGGRYAVSDQASATECIEENEILRDIAGHCVEMTGGLFVQRPEDSDEYFREKLEGCRDCGIPARVLSGREAREVEPYLAKDVARAIEVPDGAVDPFRLCVANALDAENHGARVETHAEVVDLLRDGDDIYGVEVRHESGPGKRTHNAAGTTEEITAEYVVNATGAWAGQIGAMADLEVEVRPSKGVMTIMNVRQVDTVINRCKPKGDADIIVPHETTAILGTTDEEVSDPDDYPEERWEVDQMIDTLSELVPILEEARTIRSFWGVRPLYEPPGTGTQDPTDITRDFFLLDHDDRDGVSGMSSIVGGKFTTYRAMAEEISNHVCDKLGVNASCATADEPLPGSENIETLEAGMDDFGLRSPVARRSKQRLGSRAADVLGTDEANPVICQCEGVTRAEVQDAICQSGSDLNAVRIRTRASMGNCQGGFCCANMANELHPEYDEATVRASLDELFQERWKGERHALWGEQLSQAMLNYALHATTMNRDRDPANEDDPDALEYEAFDSGRPTAEMRTDGGRGGPRERGSGRGDR
;
A
#
# COMPACT_ATOMS: atom_id res chain seq x y z
N MET A 1 -9.14 29.91 -17.68
CA MET A 1 -8.80 29.10 -18.88
C MET A 1 -8.71 27.71 -18.32
N ALA A 2 -9.24 26.71 -19.02
CA ALA A 2 -9.03 25.31 -18.61
C ALA A 2 -7.52 25.07 -18.43
N ASP A 3 -7.12 24.36 -17.41
CA ASP A 3 -5.73 23.96 -17.23
C ASP A 3 -5.40 22.91 -18.29
N HIS A 4 -4.19 22.91 -18.82
CA HIS A 4 -3.80 22.04 -19.94
C HIS A 4 -2.45 21.37 -19.67
N THR A 5 -2.36 20.11 -20.06
CA THR A 5 -1.14 19.29 -19.99
C THR A 5 -1.02 18.39 -21.22
N GLU A 6 0.17 17.89 -21.57
CA GLU A 6 0.31 16.92 -22.65
C GLU A 6 -0.25 15.56 -22.24
N VAL A 7 0.06 15.10 -21.01
CA VAL A 7 -0.45 13.82 -20.50
C VAL A 7 -1.07 13.99 -19.13
N LEU A 8 -2.29 13.48 -18.99
CA LEU A 8 -3.02 13.45 -17.71
C LEU A 8 -3.06 12.02 -17.18
N VAL A 9 -2.45 11.80 -16.00
CA VAL A 9 -2.40 10.49 -15.33
C VAL A 9 -3.42 10.47 -14.21
N LEU A 10 -4.34 9.51 -14.24
CA LEU A 10 -5.38 9.32 -13.23
C LEU A 10 -4.96 8.25 -12.23
N GLY A 11 -4.83 8.61 -10.95
CA GLY A 11 -4.50 7.73 -9.83
C GLY A 11 -3.08 7.87 -9.30
N GLY A 12 -2.94 8.16 -8.00
CA GLY A 12 -1.68 8.37 -7.25
C GLY A 12 -1.16 7.13 -6.54
N GLY A 13 -1.44 5.93 -7.08
CA GLY A 13 -0.84 4.67 -6.66
C GLY A 13 0.56 4.47 -7.23
N SER A 14 1.18 3.31 -6.97
CA SER A 14 2.54 3.00 -7.45
C SER A 14 2.67 3.12 -8.97
N THR A 15 1.71 2.59 -9.72
CA THR A 15 1.73 2.62 -11.18
C THR A 15 1.60 4.06 -11.70
N GLY A 16 0.62 4.84 -11.21
CA GLY A 16 0.45 6.22 -11.66
C GLY A 16 1.63 7.13 -11.31
N CYS A 17 2.20 7.00 -10.09
CA CYS A 17 3.43 7.72 -9.73
C CYS A 17 4.61 7.33 -10.62
N GLY A 18 4.73 6.03 -10.97
CA GLY A 18 5.76 5.55 -11.90
C GLY A 18 5.59 6.10 -13.31
N ILE A 19 4.36 6.16 -13.82
CA ILE A 19 4.01 6.72 -15.13
C ILE A 19 4.34 8.23 -15.16
N ALA A 20 3.89 8.97 -14.15
CA ALA A 20 4.17 10.40 -14.08
C ALA A 20 5.68 10.69 -14.07
N ARG A 21 6.46 9.87 -13.33
CA ARG A 21 7.93 9.94 -13.33
C ARG A 21 8.51 9.67 -14.71
N ASP A 22 8.15 8.55 -15.33
CA ASP A 22 8.75 8.14 -16.61
C ASP A 22 8.44 9.15 -17.72
N LEU A 23 7.18 9.57 -17.85
CA LEU A 23 6.78 10.55 -18.86
C LEU A 23 7.44 11.93 -18.65
N ALA A 24 7.53 12.40 -17.39
CA ALA A 24 8.21 13.65 -17.07
C ALA A 24 9.72 13.58 -17.37
N MET A 25 10.39 12.44 -17.07
CA MET A 25 11.79 12.20 -17.44
C MET A 25 12.01 12.20 -18.97
N ARG A 26 10.98 11.80 -19.73
CA ARG A 26 10.97 11.87 -21.20
C ARG A 26 10.72 13.29 -21.75
N GLY A 27 10.45 14.25 -20.87
CA GLY A 27 10.30 15.68 -21.19
C GLY A 27 8.89 16.10 -21.56
N LEU A 28 7.87 15.29 -21.27
CA LEU A 28 6.46 15.63 -21.46
C LEU A 28 5.93 16.47 -20.30
N ASP A 29 4.96 17.35 -20.57
CA ASP A 29 4.18 18.06 -19.55
C ASP A 29 3.13 17.12 -18.98
N VAL A 30 3.29 16.73 -17.71
CA VAL A 30 2.48 15.70 -17.04
C VAL A 30 1.75 16.28 -15.85
N THR A 31 0.45 15.98 -15.75
CA THR A 31 -0.33 16.20 -14.54
C THR A 31 -0.84 14.86 -14.02
N LEU A 32 -0.60 14.56 -12.76
CA LEU A 32 -1.18 13.42 -12.05
C LEU A 32 -2.28 13.94 -11.13
N VAL A 33 -3.46 13.33 -11.19
CA VAL A 33 -4.58 13.61 -10.27
C VAL A 33 -4.91 12.38 -9.43
N GLU A 34 -5.09 12.60 -8.11
CA GLU A 34 -5.43 11.56 -7.14
C GLU A 34 -6.58 12.06 -6.24
N ARG A 35 -7.64 11.25 -6.08
CA ARG A 35 -8.82 11.64 -5.28
C ARG A 35 -8.54 11.80 -3.78
N GLY A 36 -7.60 11.01 -3.25
CA GLY A 36 -7.17 11.07 -1.84
C GLY A 36 -5.73 11.54 -1.70
N ASN A 37 -5.03 10.97 -0.74
CA ASN A 37 -3.57 11.08 -0.65
C ASN A 37 -2.90 10.10 -1.62
N LEU A 38 -1.64 10.36 -1.97
CA LEU A 38 -0.84 9.33 -2.63
C LEU A 38 -0.94 8.03 -1.86
N THR A 39 -1.10 6.91 -2.58
CA THR A 39 -1.18 5.56 -2.00
C THR A 39 -2.46 5.21 -1.24
N ASP A 40 -3.48 6.03 -1.18
CA ASP A 40 -4.71 5.75 -0.42
C ASP A 40 -5.47 4.51 -0.93
N GLY A 41 -5.25 4.11 -2.19
CA GLY A 41 -5.79 2.89 -2.78
C GLY A 41 -5.01 1.63 -2.37
N THR A 42 -4.98 0.64 -3.26
CA THR A 42 -4.36 -0.69 -3.08
C THR A 42 -2.90 -0.61 -2.66
N THR A 43 -2.17 0.38 -3.16
CA THR A 43 -0.72 0.54 -2.92
C THR A 43 -0.39 0.70 -1.45
N GLY A 44 -1.08 1.56 -0.71
CA GLY A 44 -0.85 1.75 0.73
C GLY A 44 -1.50 0.69 1.62
N ARG A 45 -2.20 -0.27 1.01
CA ARG A 45 -2.97 -1.31 1.70
C ARG A 45 -2.49 -2.71 1.33
N MET A 46 -1.17 -2.88 1.20
CA MET A 46 -0.49 -4.14 0.95
C MET A 46 0.45 -4.52 2.12
N HIS A 47 0.94 -5.75 2.12
CA HIS A 47 1.83 -6.25 3.18
C HIS A 47 3.29 -5.76 3.07
N GLY A 48 3.67 -5.01 2.04
CA GLY A 48 5.02 -4.48 1.89
C GLY A 48 6.06 -5.50 1.39
N LEU A 49 5.67 -6.56 0.70
CA LEU A 49 6.61 -7.52 0.12
C LEU A 49 7.17 -7.01 -1.21
N LEU A 50 8.50 -6.97 -1.32
CA LEU A 50 9.21 -6.91 -2.58
C LEU A 50 9.47 -8.36 -3.05
N HIS A 51 8.68 -8.81 -4.01
CA HIS A 51 8.72 -10.20 -4.47
C HIS A 51 9.99 -10.53 -5.24
N SER A 52 10.62 -11.68 -4.92
CA SER A 52 11.58 -12.34 -5.81
C SER A 52 10.91 -13.14 -6.94
N GLY A 53 9.58 -13.25 -6.94
CA GLY A 53 8.84 -14.12 -7.86
C GLY A 53 8.60 -15.54 -7.35
N GLY A 54 9.27 -15.97 -6.27
CA GLY A 54 9.18 -17.34 -5.74
C GLY A 54 7.74 -17.82 -5.46
N ARG A 55 6.81 -16.91 -5.13
CA ARG A 55 5.41 -17.24 -4.94
C ARG A 55 4.71 -17.73 -6.21
N TYR A 56 5.16 -17.27 -7.38
CA TYR A 56 4.55 -17.55 -8.69
C TYR A 56 5.31 -18.65 -9.47
N ALA A 57 6.49 -19.04 -9.04
CA ALA A 57 7.40 -19.93 -9.76
C ALA A 57 6.80 -21.29 -10.20
N VAL A 58 5.72 -21.78 -9.57
CA VAL A 58 5.02 -23.00 -9.97
C VAL A 58 3.83 -22.72 -10.89
N SER A 59 3.05 -21.68 -10.59
CA SER A 59 1.76 -21.43 -11.24
C SER A 59 1.80 -20.41 -12.38
N ASP A 60 2.78 -19.50 -12.37
CA ASP A 60 2.88 -18.39 -13.33
C ASP A 60 4.35 -17.96 -13.47
N GLN A 61 5.09 -18.70 -14.30
CA GLN A 61 6.52 -18.49 -14.47
C GLN A 61 6.88 -17.16 -15.14
N ALA A 62 6.02 -16.64 -16.01
CA ALA A 62 6.22 -15.34 -16.63
C ALA A 62 6.23 -14.24 -15.56
N SER A 63 5.19 -14.20 -14.71
CA SER A 63 5.12 -13.29 -13.57
C SER A 63 6.28 -13.50 -12.58
N ALA A 64 6.79 -14.73 -12.42
CA ALA A 64 7.91 -15.00 -11.53
C ALA A 64 9.22 -14.39 -12.06
N THR A 65 9.47 -14.52 -13.37
CA THR A 65 10.66 -13.96 -14.03
C THR A 65 10.65 -12.44 -14.02
N GLU A 66 9.52 -11.83 -14.37
CA GLU A 66 9.34 -10.38 -14.30
C GLU A 66 9.57 -9.83 -12.87
N CYS A 67 9.06 -10.56 -11.85
CA CYS A 67 9.26 -10.15 -10.46
C CYS A 67 10.73 -10.14 -10.04
N ILE A 68 11.54 -11.12 -10.43
CA ILE A 68 12.96 -11.13 -10.02
C ILE A 68 13.74 -10.02 -10.74
N GLU A 69 13.45 -9.76 -12.02
CA GLU A 69 14.08 -8.70 -12.78
C GLU A 69 13.75 -7.32 -12.15
N GLU A 70 12.48 -7.04 -11.88
CA GLU A 70 12.08 -5.77 -11.25
C GLU A 70 12.53 -5.68 -9.77
N ASN A 71 12.61 -6.79 -9.03
CA ASN A 71 13.18 -6.81 -7.70
C ASN A 71 14.63 -6.32 -7.69
N GLU A 72 15.45 -6.81 -8.64
CA GLU A 72 16.84 -6.40 -8.78
C GLU A 72 16.95 -4.91 -9.13
N ILE A 73 16.17 -4.43 -10.10
CA ILE A 73 16.13 -3.01 -10.48
C ILE A 73 15.74 -2.13 -9.27
N LEU A 74 14.66 -2.48 -8.57
CA LEU A 74 14.17 -1.67 -7.44
C LEU A 74 15.16 -1.62 -6.27
N ARG A 75 15.95 -2.65 -6.07
CA ARG A 75 17.03 -2.65 -5.06
C ARG A 75 18.12 -1.64 -5.41
N ASP A 76 18.38 -1.44 -6.68
CA ASP A 76 19.41 -0.51 -7.16
C ASP A 76 18.88 0.93 -7.18
N ILE A 77 17.69 1.17 -7.75
CA ILE A 77 17.16 2.54 -7.93
C ILE A 77 16.40 3.08 -6.71
N ALA A 78 15.92 2.21 -5.82
CA ALA A 78 15.07 2.57 -4.68
C ALA A 78 15.59 2.02 -3.34
N GLY A 79 16.89 1.87 -3.18
CA GLY A 79 17.52 1.18 -2.05
C GLY A 79 17.13 1.72 -0.67
N HIS A 80 16.84 3.04 -0.52
CA HIS A 80 16.35 3.60 0.75
C HIS A 80 14.88 3.25 1.07
N CYS A 81 14.14 2.74 0.09
CA CYS A 81 12.76 2.25 0.26
C CYS A 81 12.69 0.75 0.58
N VAL A 82 13.80 0.02 0.39
CA VAL A 82 13.84 -1.43 0.46
C VAL A 82 14.69 -1.90 1.65
N GLU A 83 14.20 -2.89 2.38
CA GLU A 83 14.97 -3.65 3.36
C GLU A 83 15.22 -5.07 2.83
N MET A 84 16.49 -5.44 2.69
CA MET A 84 16.90 -6.73 2.16
C MET A 84 16.81 -7.81 3.24
N THR A 85 15.59 -8.28 3.50
CA THR A 85 15.28 -9.25 4.55
C THR A 85 15.53 -10.69 4.13
N GLY A 86 15.59 -10.97 2.84
CA GLY A 86 15.45 -12.33 2.33
C GLY A 86 14.05 -12.88 2.53
N GLY A 87 13.82 -14.11 2.09
CA GLY A 87 12.55 -14.80 2.25
C GLY A 87 12.73 -16.31 2.40
N LEU A 88 11.86 -16.95 3.17
CA LEU A 88 11.81 -18.39 3.38
C LEU A 88 10.44 -18.94 2.98
N PHE A 89 10.43 -19.92 2.08
CA PHE A 89 9.28 -20.81 1.87
C PHE A 89 9.43 -22.02 2.80
N VAL A 90 8.71 -22.00 3.91
CA VAL A 90 8.84 -22.95 5.00
C VAL A 90 7.95 -24.15 4.77
N GLN A 91 8.52 -25.36 4.80
CA GLN A 91 7.77 -26.62 4.74
C GLN A 91 7.61 -27.22 6.13
N ARG A 92 6.36 -27.57 6.47
CA ARG A 92 6.03 -28.38 7.63
C ARG A 92 5.91 -29.86 7.26
N PRO A 93 5.89 -30.80 8.25
CA PRO A 93 5.83 -32.24 7.97
C PRO A 93 4.62 -32.69 7.17
N GLU A 94 3.48 -31.98 7.27
CA GLU A 94 2.24 -32.26 6.53
C GLU A 94 2.20 -31.71 5.12
N ASP A 95 3.13 -30.78 4.76
CA ASP A 95 3.17 -30.17 3.46
C ASP A 95 3.78 -31.10 2.40
N SER A 96 3.39 -30.94 1.12
CA SER A 96 3.80 -31.82 0.03
C SER A 96 5.29 -31.72 -0.31
N ASP A 97 5.98 -32.88 -0.28
CA ASP A 97 7.35 -33.01 -0.78
C ASP A 97 7.48 -32.81 -2.29
N GLU A 98 6.41 -33.11 -3.04
CA GLU A 98 6.35 -32.90 -4.49
C GLU A 98 6.29 -31.42 -4.80
N TYR A 99 5.36 -30.68 -4.15
CA TYR A 99 5.24 -29.25 -4.33
C TYR A 99 6.52 -28.48 -3.91
N PHE A 100 7.21 -28.95 -2.86
CA PHE A 100 8.50 -28.36 -2.46
C PHE A 100 9.55 -28.48 -3.58
N ARG A 101 9.61 -29.64 -4.26
CA ARG A 101 10.54 -29.85 -5.38
C ARG A 101 10.16 -29.00 -6.59
N GLU A 102 8.88 -28.98 -6.95
CA GLU A 102 8.37 -28.14 -8.04
C GLU A 102 8.66 -26.66 -7.79
N LYS A 103 8.46 -26.18 -6.55
CA LYS A 103 8.77 -24.80 -6.14
C LYS A 103 10.24 -24.48 -6.31
N LEU A 104 11.13 -25.37 -5.85
CA LEU A 104 12.58 -25.18 -5.97
C LEU A 104 13.05 -25.19 -7.44
N GLU A 105 12.53 -26.10 -8.25
CA GLU A 105 12.82 -26.18 -9.68
C GLU A 105 12.28 -24.96 -10.40
N GLY A 106 11.03 -24.60 -10.17
CA GLY A 106 10.41 -23.41 -10.76
C GLY A 106 11.14 -22.10 -10.42
N CYS A 107 11.60 -21.93 -9.17
CA CYS A 107 12.44 -20.77 -8.82
C CYS A 107 13.71 -20.72 -9.68
N ARG A 108 14.39 -21.86 -9.87
CA ARG A 108 15.63 -21.92 -10.66
C ARG A 108 15.38 -21.68 -12.14
N ASP A 109 14.29 -22.22 -12.68
CA ASP A 109 13.93 -22.07 -14.09
C ASP A 109 13.57 -20.62 -14.42
N CYS A 110 13.01 -19.86 -13.44
CA CYS A 110 12.72 -18.43 -13.55
C CYS A 110 13.93 -17.53 -13.22
N GLY A 111 15.12 -18.07 -12.99
CA GLY A 111 16.30 -17.28 -12.66
C GLY A 111 16.36 -16.79 -11.20
N ILE A 112 15.45 -17.25 -10.33
CA ILE A 112 15.40 -16.83 -8.93
C ILE A 112 16.47 -17.60 -8.14
N PRO A 113 17.44 -16.92 -7.47
CA PRO A 113 18.38 -17.58 -6.57
C PRO A 113 17.64 -18.31 -5.46
N ALA A 114 17.77 -19.65 -5.42
CA ALA A 114 17.06 -20.48 -4.46
C ALA A 114 17.98 -21.49 -3.79
N ARG A 115 18.01 -21.53 -2.46
CA ARG A 115 18.82 -22.42 -1.64
C ARG A 115 17.95 -23.21 -0.65
N VAL A 116 18.20 -24.52 -0.53
CA VAL A 116 17.51 -25.35 0.45
C VAL A 116 18.20 -25.26 1.80
N LEU A 117 17.44 -24.99 2.84
CA LEU A 117 17.85 -25.04 4.25
C LEU A 117 17.18 -26.23 4.94
N SER A 118 17.92 -26.95 5.79
CA SER A 118 17.32 -27.88 6.74
C SER A 118 16.47 -27.11 7.77
N GLY A 119 15.54 -27.78 8.44
CA GLY A 119 14.72 -27.14 9.49
C GLY A 119 15.55 -26.56 10.64
N ARG A 120 16.77 -27.08 10.88
CA ARG A 120 17.71 -26.50 11.84
C ARG A 120 18.29 -25.18 11.32
N GLU A 121 18.78 -25.16 10.07
CA GLU A 121 19.34 -23.95 9.46
C GLU A 121 18.27 -22.85 9.32
N ALA A 122 17.03 -23.22 8.91
CA ALA A 122 15.92 -22.27 8.86
C ALA A 122 15.64 -21.62 10.23
N ARG A 123 15.72 -22.38 11.34
CA ARG A 123 15.58 -21.84 12.70
C ARG A 123 16.83 -21.10 13.22
N GLU A 124 17.98 -21.29 12.61
CA GLU A 124 19.16 -20.45 12.87
C GLU A 124 18.98 -19.07 12.21
N VAL A 125 18.33 -19.00 11.04
CA VAL A 125 17.93 -17.74 10.39
C VAL A 125 16.78 -17.08 11.13
N GLU A 126 15.71 -17.84 11.42
CA GLU A 126 14.51 -17.36 12.11
C GLU A 126 14.21 -18.18 13.37
N PRO A 127 14.67 -17.73 14.54
CA PRO A 127 14.58 -18.49 15.79
C PRO A 127 13.16 -18.76 16.28
N TYR A 128 12.18 -17.96 15.87
CA TYR A 128 10.77 -18.09 16.27
C TYR A 128 9.97 -19.05 15.39
N LEU A 129 10.57 -19.65 14.35
CA LEU A 129 9.92 -20.69 13.57
C LEU A 129 9.54 -21.90 14.43
N ALA A 130 8.44 -22.53 14.08
CA ALA A 130 7.96 -23.74 14.73
C ALA A 130 9.03 -24.84 14.75
N LYS A 131 9.08 -25.61 15.85
CA LYS A 131 10.15 -26.62 16.11
C LYS A 131 10.11 -27.77 15.12
N ASP A 132 8.96 -28.02 14.52
CA ASP A 132 8.70 -29.13 13.59
C ASP A 132 8.92 -28.74 12.11
N VAL A 133 9.37 -27.51 11.83
CA VAL A 133 9.77 -27.14 10.47
C VAL A 133 10.77 -28.15 9.90
N ALA A 134 10.41 -28.76 8.77
CA ALA A 134 11.18 -29.81 8.13
C ALA A 134 12.37 -29.23 7.34
N ARG A 135 12.11 -28.23 6.51
CA ARG A 135 13.09 -27.51 5.68
C ARG A 135 12.49 -26.21 5.14
N ALA A 136 13.30 -25.40 4.48
CA ALA A 136 12.86 -24.20 3.79
C ALA A 136 13.60 -23.98 2.47
N ILE A 137 12.99 -23.22 1.55
CA ILE A 137 13.66 -22.63 0.39
C ILE A 137 13.91 -21.17 0.71
N GLU A 138 15.15 -20.75 0.70
CA GLU A 138 15.57 -19.36 0.84
C GLU A 138 15.60 -18.70 -0.53
N VAL A 139 15.02 -17.49 -0.63
CA VAL A 139 14.92 -16.68 -1.86
C VAL A 139 15.24 -15.21 -1.55
N PRO A 140 15.59 -14.37 -2.55
CA PRO A 140 15.91 -12.96 -2.34
C PRO A 140 14.66 -12.05 -2.29
N ASP A 141 13.64 -12.41 -1.49
CA ASP A 141 12.55 -11.51 -1.16
C ASP A 141 13.09 -10.31 -0.34
N GLY A 142 12.34 -9.22 -0.28
CA GLY A 142 12.63 -8.07 0.54
C GLY A 142 11.36 -7.46 1.13
N ALA A 143 11.50 -6.57 2.09
CA ALA A 143 10.43 -5.68 2.51
C ALA A 143 10.59 -4.32 1.81
N VAL A 144 9.50 -3.73 1.37
CA VAL A 144 9.48 -2.40 0.75
C VAL A 144 8.48 -1.50 1.45
N ASP A 145 8.84 -0.25 1.66
CA ASP A 145 7.91 0.77 2.14
C ASP A 145 7.15 1.36 0.92
N PRO A 146 5.88 0.98 0.71
CA PRO A 146 5.13 1.40 -0.46
C PRO A 146 4.85 2.91 -0.47
N PHE A 147 4.70 3.51 0.71
CA PHE A 147 4.48 4.94 0.86
C PHE A 147 5.71 5.72 0.40
N ARG A 148 6.87 5.37 0.94
CA ARG A 148 8.14 6.02 0.61
C ARG A 148 8.48 5.89 -0.87
N LEU A 149 8.28 4.70 -1.45
CA LEU A 149 8.53 4.46 -2.87
C LEU A 149 7.66 5.34 -3.77
N CYS A 150 6.36 5.44 -3.49
CA CYS A 150 5.45 6.28 -4.29
C CYS A 150 5.73 7.77 -4.11
N VAL A 151 6.00 8.21 -2.88
CA VAL A 151 6.38 9.60 -2.59
C VAL A 151 7.68 9.96 -3.32
N ALA A 152 8.67 9.05 -3.36
CA ALA A 152 9.92 9.29 -4.08
C ALA A 152 9.71 9.37 -5.61
N ASN A 153 8.84 8.53 -6.19
CA ASN A 153 8.47 8.63 -7.61
C ASN A 153 7.75 9.95 -7.92
N ALA A 154 6.79 10.34 -7.08
CA ALA A 154 6.05 11.59 -7.26
C ALA A 154 6.98 12.82 -7.14
N LEU A 155 7.87 12.82 -6.15
CA LEU A 155 8.88 13.87 -5.97
C LEU A 155 9.82 13.97 -7.19
N ASP A 156 10.24 12.82 -7.74
CA ASP A 156 11.09 12.79 -8.93
C ASP A 156 10.36 13.29 -10.17
N ALA A 157 9.08 12.93 -10.33
CA ALA A 157 8.22 13.48 -11.37
C ALA A 157 8.13 15.02 -11.27
N GLU A 158 7.89 15.56 -10.06
CA GLU A 158 7.86 17.00 -9.81
C GLU A 158 9.22 17.67 -10.10
N ASN A 159 10.34 17.03 -9.77
CA ASN A 159 11.68 17.51 -10.09
C ASN A 159 11.93 17.61 -11.61
N HIS A 160 11.22 16.79 -12.39
CA HIS A 160 11.25 16.81 -13.87
C HIS A 160 10.13 17.65 -14.49
N GLY A 161 9.35 18.37 -13.67
CA GLY A 161 8.35 19.35 -14.13
C GLY A 161 6.90 18.88 -14.11
N ALA A 162 6.61 17.65 -13.69
CA ALA A 162 5.24 17.19 -13.53
C ALA A 162 4.51 17.94 -12.39
N ARG A 163 3.19 17.98 -12.50
CA ARG A 163 2.30 18.42 -11.41
C ARG A 163 1.63 17.23 -10.76
N VAL A 164 1.61 17.18 -9.43
CA VAL A 164 0.94 16.15 -8.66
C VAL A 164 -0.15 16.79 -7.81
N GLU A 165 -1.40 16.51 -8.15
CA GLU A 165 -2.59 17.03 -7.47
C GLU A 165 -3.29 15.94 -6.69
N THR A 166 -3.26 16.03 -5.38
CA THR A 166 -3.99 15.15 -4.46
C THR A 166 -5.31 15.79 -4.05
N HIS A 167 -6.27 14.98 -3.58
CA HIS A 167 -7.62 15.41 -3.21
C HIS A 167 -8.38 16.04 -4.40
N ALA A 168 -8.11 15.53 -5.60
CA ALA A 168 -8.71 15.92 -6.86
C ALA A 168 -9.39 14.68 -7.46
N GLU A 169 -10.70 14.55 -7.25
CA GLU A 169 -11.50 13.43 -7.72
C GLU A 169 -11.97 13.66 -9.15
N VAL A 170 -11.66 12.73 -10.04
CA VAL A 170 -12.24 12.73 -11.40
C VAL A 170 -13.72 12.37 -11.29
N VAL A 171 -14.57 13.27 -11.76
CA VAL A 171 -16.04 13.13 -11.73
C VAL A 171 -16.64 12.90 -13.09
N ASP A 172 -15.94 13.28 -14.17
CA ASP A 172 -16.34 13.01 -15.55
C ASP A 172 -15.14 13.06 -16.49
N LEU A 173 -15.30 12.45 -17.70
CA LEU A 173 -14.35 12.52 -18.79
C LEU A 173 -14.84 13.53 -19.85
N LEU A 174 -13.97 14.46 -20.26
CA LEU A 174 -14.26 15.43 -21.31
C LEU A 174 -14.15 14.76 -22.70
N ARG A 175 -15.23 14.80 -23.49
CA ARG A 175 -15.34 14.09 -24.78
C ARG A 175 -15.82 15.01 -25.90
N ASP A 176 -15.27 14.79 -27.12
CA ASP A 176 -15.83 15.31 -28.36
C ASP A 176 -16.09 14.12 -29.33
N GLY A 177 -17.32 13.61 -29.30
CA GLY A 177 -17.65 12.34 -29.95
C GLY A 177 -16.95 11.14 -29.27
N ASP A 178 -16.09 10.48 -30.01
CA ASP A 178 -15.33 9.33 -29.56
C ASP A 178 -13.88 9.71 -29.14
N ASP A 179 -13.58 11.00 -29.03
CA ASP A 179 -12.27 11.51 -28.62
C ASP A 179 -12.30 12.04 -27.17
N ILE A 180 -11.46 11.48 -26.30
CA ILE A 180 -11.28 11.94 -24.91
C ILE A 180 -10.13 12.93 -24.90
N TYR A 181 -10.38 14.14 -24.38
CA TYR A 181 -9.41 15.22 -24.35
C TYR A 181 -9.18 15.83 -22.97
N GLY A 182 -9.61 15.17 -21.91
CA GLY A 182 -9.41 15.65 -20.53
C GLY A 182 -10.40 15.08 -19.54
N VAL A 183 -10.45 15.70 -18.36
CA VAL A 183 -11.34 15.33 -17.26
C VAL A 183 -11.96 16.54 -16.58
N GLU A 184 -13.12 16.34 -15.94
CA GLU A 184 -13.63 17.23 -14.91
C GLU A 184 -13.20 16.68 -13.55
N VAL A 185 -12.51 17.49 -12.74
CA VAL A 185 -12.09 17.13 -11.37
C VAL A 185 -12.86 17.93 -10.35
N ARG A 186 -13.23 17.29 -9.25
CA ARG A 186 -13.80 17.93 -8.07
C ARG A 186 -12.75 17.96 -6.97
N HIS A 187 -12.41 19.16 -6.50
CA HIS A 187 -11.51 19.33 -5.37
C HIS A 187 -12.25 19.11 -4.06
N GLU A 188 -11.78 18.17 -3.26
CA GLU A 188 -12.36 17.93 -1.96
C GLU A 188 -12.09 19.08 -0.99
N SER A 189 -13.07 19.34 -0.12
CA SER A 189 -12.90 20.25 1.01
C SER A 189 -12.21 19.55 2.16
N GLY A 190 -11.13 20.13 2.67
CA GLY A 190 -10.50 19.65 3.89
C GLY A 190 -9.31 20.53 4.29
N PRO A 191 -8.94 20.49 5.56
CA PRO A 191 -7.79 21.24 6.02
C PRO A 191 -6.50 20.67 5.40
N GLY A 192 -5.69 21.55 4.86
CA GLY A 192 -4.36 21.22 4.41
C GLY A 192 -4.18 20.60 3.06
N LYS A 193 -5.27 20.40 2.35
CA LYS A 193 -5.21 19.87 1.00
C LYS A 193 -4.50 20.88 0.09
N ARG A 194 -3.40 20.44 -0.56
CA ARG A 194 -2.72 21.21 -1.59
C ARG A 194 -3.57 21.21 -2.86
N THR A 195 -4.69 21.89 -2.83
CA THR A 195 -5.41 22.22 -4.04
C THR A 195 -5.15 23.68 -4.35
N HIS A 196 -4.76 23.97 -5.58
CA HIS A 196 -4.66 25.35 -6.06
C HIS A 196 -6.05 26.01 -6.11
N ASN A 197 -7.12 25.24 -5.93
CA ASN A 197 -8.51 25.65 -6.07
C ASN A 197 -9.30 25.54 -4.78
N ALA A 198 -10.38 26.34 -4.70
CA ALA A 198 -11.25 26.35 -3.52
C ALA A 198 -12.03 25.02 -3.42
N ALA A 199 -12.13 24.49 -2.21
CA ALA A 199 -12.89 23.31 -1.86
C ALA A 199 -14.32 23.29 -2.44
N GLY A 200 -14.71 22.14 -3.02
CA GLY A 200 -16.03 21.93 -3.63
C GLY A 200 -16.20 22.58 -5.02
N THR A 201 -15.12 23.12 -5.61
CA THR A 201 -15.14 23.59 -7.00
C THR A 201 -14.83 22.44 -7.94
N THR A 202 -15.48 22.43 -9.08
CA THR A 202 -15.09 21.60 -10.23
C THR A 202 -14.20 22.40 -11.19
N GLU A 203 -13.27 21.73 -11.80
CA GLU A 203 -12.34 22.27 -12.78
C GLU A 203 -12.18 21.30 -13.95
N GLU A 204 -12.03 21.82 -15.14
CA GLU A 204 -11.69 21.08 -16.33
C GLU A 204 -10.17 21.11 -16.53
N ILE A 205 -9.55 19.93 -16.62
CA ILE A 205 -8.15 19.74 -17.01
C ILE A 205 -8.16 19.09 -18.39
N THR A 206 -7.63 19.78 -19.39
CA THR A 206 -7.53 19.26 -20.75
C THR A 206 -6.17 18.63 -20.99
N ALA A 207 -6.11 17.58 -21.82
CA ALA A 207 -4.87 16.88 -22.15
C ALA A 207 -4.88 16.40 -23.61
N GLU A 208 -3.68 16.17 -24.15
CA GLU A 208 -3.53 15.50 -25.44
C GLU A 208 -3.75 13.98 -25.30
N TYR A 209 -3.48 13.42 -24.13
CA TYR A 209 -3.67 12.00 -23.81
C TYR A 209 -4.00 11.77 -22.33
N VAL A 210 -4.93 10.85 -22.06
CA VAL A 210 -5.35 10.48 -20.70
C VAL A 210 -4.92 9.04 -20.39
N VAL A 211 -4.30 8.82 -19.25
CA VAL A 211 -3.89 7.50 -18.77
C VAL A 211 -4.66 7.12 -17.53
N ASN A 212 -5.50 6.09 -17.63
CA ASN A 212 -6.20 5.52 -16.49
C ASN A 212 -5.32 4.50 -15.75
N ALA A 213 -4.77 4.90 -14.63
CA ALA A 213 -3.96 4.09 -13.71
C ALA A 213 -4.62 3.95 -12.32
N THR A 214 -5.96 3.98 -12.26
CA THR A 214 -6.73 4.03 -11.02
C THR A 214 -6.90 2.67 -10.34
N GLY A 215 -6.23 1.63 -10.81
CA GLY A 215 -6.19 0.31 -10.16
C GLY A 215 -7.57 -0.33 -10.02
N ALA A 216 -8.03 -0.58 -8.81
CA ALA A 216 -9.32 -1.23 -8.55
C ALA A 216 -10.53 -0.39 -9.04
N TRP A 217 -10.35 0.90 -9.27
CA TRP A 217 -11.37 1.83 -9.78
C TRP A 217 -11.31 2.05 -11.30
N ALA A 218 -10.43 1.35 -12.01
CA ALA A 218 -10.26 1.57 -13.45
C ALA A 218 -11.55 1.32 -14.25
N GLY A 219 -12.40 0.39 -13.81
CA GLY A 219 -13.70 0.16 -14.39
C GLY A 219 -14.69 1.32 -14.18
N GLN A 220 -14.63 2.01 -13.04
CA GLN A 220 -15.48 3.17 -12.76
C GLN A 220 -15.11 4.36 -13.68
N ILE A 221 -13.81 4.60 -13.87
CA ILE A 221 -13.34 5.62 -14.81
C ILE A 221 -13.72 5.25 -16.26
N GLY A 222 -13.49 3.99 -16.67
CA GLY A 222 -13.89 3.53 -18.01
C GLY A 222 -15.38 3.73 -18.27
N ALA A 223 -16.23 3.45 -17.29
CA ALA A 223 -17.69 3.58 -17.41
C ALA A 223 -18.15 5.03 -17.69
N MET A 224 -17.37 6.06 -17.32
CA MET A 224 -17.68 7.46 -17.64
C MET A 224 -17.64 7.73 -19.17
N ALA A 225 -16.92 6.88 -19.93
CA ALA A 225 -16.84 6.94 -21.38
C ALA A 225 -17.52 5.75 -22.09
N ASP A 226 -18.38 5.00 -21.37
CA ASP A 226 -19.02 3.78 -21.88
C ASP A 226 -18.02 2.66 -22.26
N LEU A 227 -16.79 2.70 -21.68
CA LEU A 227 -15.75 1.71 -21.88
C LEU A 227 -15.89 0.56 -20.87
N GLU A 228 -15.76 -0.67 -21.35
CA GLU A 228 -15.79 -1.85 -20.49
C GLU A 228 -14.37 -2.22 -20.04
N VAL A 229 -14.03 -1.89 -18.78
CA VAL A 229 -12.78 -2.28 -18.14
C VAL A 229 -13.11 -3.23 -17.00
N GLU A 230 -13.07 -4.53 -17.29
CA GLU A 230 -13.51 -5.60 -16.37
C GLU A 230 -12.47 -5.87 -15.26
N VAL A 231 -12.34 -4.97 -14.31
CA VAL A 231 -11.60 -5.24 -13.08
C VAL A 231 -12.48 -6.08 -12.14
N ARG A 232 -11.92 -7.18 -11.61
CA ARG A 232 -12.52 -8.00 -10.54
C ARG A 232 -11.89 -7.63 -9.20
N PRO A 233 -12.53 -6.74 -8.41
CA PRO A 233 -11.96 -6.29 -7.16
C PRO A 233 -11.93 -7.45 -6.14
N SER A 234 -10.76 -7.71 -5.54
CA SER A 234 -10.60 -8.72 -4.49
C SER A 234 -10.00 -8.09 -3.25
N LYS A 235 -10.77 -8.07 -2.15
CA LYS A 235 -10.28 -7.56 -0.87
C LYS A 235 -9.38 -8.56 -0.16
N GLY A 236 -8.47 -8.05 0.67
CA GLY A 236 -7.66 -8.86 1.56
C GLY A 236 -7.23 -8.07 2.77
N VAL A 237 -7.24 -8.71 3.96
CA VAL A 237 -6.83 -8.11 5.21
C VAL A 237 -5.32 -8.21 5.41
N MET A 238 -4.74 -7.17 5.97
CA MET A 238 -3.42 -7.17 6.57
C MET A 238 -3.52 -6.82 8.05
N THR A 239 -2.78 -7.54 8.90
CA THR A 239 -2.76 -7.32 10.34
C THR A 239 -1.36 -6.99 10.82
N ILE A 240 -1.20 -5.87 11.50
CA ILE A 240 0.10 -5.42 12.03
C ILE A 240 0.26 -5.88 13.48
N MET A 241 1.39 -6.54 13.75
CA MET A 241 1.78 -6.97 15.08
C MET A 241 2.56 -5.88 15.82
N ASN A 242 2.51 -5.89 17.16
CA ASN A 242 3.13 -4.85 17.99
C ASN A 242 4.67 -4.92 18.08
N VAL A 243 5.27 -5.97 17.58
CA VAL A 243 6.73 -6.15 17.52
C VAL A 243 7.10 -6.87 16.25
N ARG A 244 8.36 -6.74 15.86
CA ARG A 244 8.95 -7.47 14.75
C ARG A 244 9.37 -8.86 15.23
N GLN A 245 8.50 -9.87 15.01
CA GLN A 245 8.73 -11.25 15.42
C GLN A 245 9.67 -12.00 14.49
N VAL A 246 9.81 -11.56 13.25
CA VAL A 246 10.66 -12.17 12.23
C VAL A 246 11.54 -11.11 11.58
N ASP A 247 12.73 -11.51 11.16
CA ASP A 247 13.65 -10.63 10.42
C ASP A 247 13.70 -10.95 8.92
N THR A 248 13.15 -12.10 8.53
CA THR A 248 13.05 -12.59 7.15
C THR A 248 11.59 -12.73 6.76
N VAL A 249 11.24 -12.52 5.49
CA VAL A 249 9.88 -12.82 5.00
C VAL A 249 9.60 -14.31 5.15
N ILE A 250 8.49 -14.66 5.76
CA ILE A 250 8.07 -16.06 5.94
C ILE A 250 6.87 -16.37 5.06
N ASN A 251 7.01 -17.35 4.18
CA ASN A 251 5.93 -17.92 3.39
C ASN A 251 5.78 -19.40 3.73
N ARG A 252 4.55 -19.94 3.71
CA ARG A 252 4.35 -21.39 3.75
C ARG A 252 4.60 -22.00 2.38
N CYS A 253 5.34 -23.12 2.33
CA CYS A 253 5.64 -23.84 1.10
C CYS A 253 4.47 -24.77 0.70
N LYS A 254 3.36 -24.16 0.27
CA LYS A 254 2.13 -24.83 -0.22
C LYS A 254 1.60 -24.08 -1.46
N PRO A 255 0.65 -24.65 -2.23
CA PRO A 255 -0.08 -23.89 -3.24
C PRO A 255 -0.65 -22.59 -2.66
N LYS A 256 -0.81 -21.57 -3.50
CA LYS A 256 -1.35 -20.25 -3.08
C LYS A 256 -2.63 -20.44 -2.25
N GLY A 257 -2.76 -19.67 -1.21
CA GLY A 257 -3.95 -19.69 -0.33
C GLY A 257 -3.89 -18.50 0.62
N ASP A 258 -4.90 -18.41 1.46
CA ASP A 258 -5.03 -17.37 2.46
C ASP A 258 -4.04 -17.53 3.62
N ALA A 259 -3.73 -16.42 4.28
CA ALA A 259 -2.95 -16.37 5.51
C ALA A 259 -1.62 -17.14 5.42
N ASP A 260 -0.80 -16.82 4.44
CA ASP A 260 0.40 -17.62 4.18
C ASP A 260 1.70 -16.81 4.18
N ILE A 261 1.67 -15.51 4.57
CA ILE A 261 2.84 -14.64 4.56
C ILE A 261 2.97 -13.78 5.83
N ILE A 262 4.22 -13.65 6.30
CA ILE A 262 4.63 -12.69 7.33
C ILE A 262 5.74 -11.83 6.73
N VAL A 263 5.56 -10.51 6.72
CA VAL A 263 6.55 -9.57 6.22
C VAL A 263 7.07 -8.72 7.38
N PRO A 264 8.38 -8.78 7.71
CA PRO A 264 8.97 -7.84 8.65
C PRO A 264 8.95 -6.43 8.06
N HIS A 265 8.61 -5.44 8.86
CA HIS A 265 8.52 -4.07 8.39
C HIS A 265 8.93 -3.09 9.49
N GLU A 266 10.12 -2.48 9.37
CA GLU A 266 10.69 -1.57 10.35
C GLU A 266 10.67 -2.17 11.78
N THR A 267 9.80 -1.68 12.67
CA THR A 267 9.67 -2.12 14.07
C THR A 267 8.59 -3.16 14.30
N THR A 268 7.86 -3.54 13.27
CA THR A 268 6.65 -4.37 13.31
C THR A 268 6.75 -5.55 12.36
N ALA A 269 5.74 -6.42 12.34
CA ALA A 269 5.54 -7.42 11.31
C ALA A 269 4.10 -7.33 10.79
N ILE A 270 3.92 -7.56 9.49
CA ILE A 270 2.63 -7.55 8.82
C ILE A 270 2.26 -8.97 8.43
N LEU A 271 1.11 -9.42 8.89
CA LEU A 271 0.50 -10.69 8.52
C LEU A 271 -0.45 -10.46 7.34
N GLY A 272 -0.44 -11.33 6.36
CA GLY A 272 -1.32 -11.23 5.18
C GLY A 272 -1.56 -12.59 4.54
N THR A 273 -2.54 -12.75 3.76
CA THR A 273 -3.73 -11.93 3.50
C THR A 273 -4.89 -12.86 3.16
N THR A 274 -6.13 -12.42 3.32
CA THR A 274 -7.31 -13.09 2.76
C THR A 274 -7.48 -12.75 1.27
N ASP A 275 -8.36 -13.44 0.58
CA ASP A 275 -8.71 -13.19 -0.83
C ASP A 275 -10.22 -13.38 -1.01
N GLU A 276 -10.99 -12.28 -1.01
CA GLU A 276 -12.44 -12.30 -1.17
C GLU A 276 -12.89 -11.32 -2.24
N GLU A 277 -13.65 -11.80 -3.22
CA GLU A 277 -14.21 -10.95 -4.28
C GLU A 277 -15.27 -10.00 -3.71
N VAL A 278 -15.20 -8.73 -4.10
CA VAL A 278 -16.15 -7.69 -3.71
C VAL A 278 -16.72 -7.01 -4.96
N SER A 279 -17.91 -6.47 -4.83
CA SER A 279 -18.59 -5.80 -5.97
C SER A 279 -18.17 -4.34 -6.13
N ASP A 280 -17.72 -3.70 -5.05
CA ASP A 280 -17.33 -2.30 -5.01
C ASP A 280 -16.02 -2.16 -4.23
N PRO A 281 -15.00 -1.51 -4.78
CA PRO A 281 -13.73 -1.28 -4.07
C PRO A 281 -13.83 -0.27 -2.93
N ASP A 282 -14.91 0.51 -2.82
CA ASP A 282 -15.13 1.49 -1.76
C ASP A 282 -16.10 0.98 -0.68
N ASP A 283 -16.97 -0.01 -1.00
CA ASP A 283 -17.98 -0.53 -0.07
C ASP A 283 -17.85 -2.06 0.08
N TYR A 284 -17.18 -2.49 1.12
CA TYR A 284 -16.98 -3.90 1.47
C TYR A 284 -16.93 -4.10 3.00
N PRO A 285 -17.38 -5.27 3.51
CA PRO A 285 -17.32 -5.54 4.94
C PRO A 285 -15.86 -5.72 5.41
N GLU A 286 -15.51 -5.06 6.51
CA GLU A 286 -14.28 -5.27 7.28
C GLU A 286 -14.62 -6.18 8.46
N GLU A 287 -14.17 -7.43 8.44
CA GLU A 287 -14.64 -8.44 9.40
C GLU A 287 -13.50 -8.97 10.29
N ARG A 288 -13.78 -9.08 11.58
CA ARG A 288 -12.81 -9.53 12.57
C ARG A 288 -12.33 -10.97 12.36
N TRP A 289 -13.19 -11.86 11.84
CA TRP A 289 -12.80 -13.25 11.59
C TRP A 289 -11.62 -13.37 10.64
N GLU A 290 -11.48 -12.44 9.69
CA GLU A 290 -10.33 -12.39 8.77
C GLU A 290 -9.02 -12.14 9.54
N VAL A 291 -9.05 -11.23 10.53
CA VAL A 291 -7.90 -10.95 11.40
C VAL A 291 -7.53 -12.18 12.25
N ASP A 292 -8.53 -12.85 12.81
CA ASP A 292 -8.33 -14.06 13.61
C ASP A 292 -7.76 -15.20 12.76
N GLN A 293 -8.25 -15.37 11.52
CA GLN A 293 -7.73 -16.37 10.57
C GLN A 293 -6.24 -16.13 10.26
N MET A 294 -5.82 -14.87 10.03
CA MET A 294 -4.41 -14.54 9.81
C MET A 294 -3.53 -15.03 10.95
N ILE A 295 -3.93 -14.71 12.19
CA ILE A 295 -3.14 -15.06 13.36
C ILE A 295 -3.11 -16.58 13.57
N ASP A 296 -4.26 -17.25 13.45
CA ASP A 296 -4.35 -18.69 13.68
C ASP A 296 -3.51 -19.49 12.68
N THR A 297 -3.63 -19.15 11.39
CA THR A 297 -2.89 -19.87 10.34
C THR A 297 -1.38 -19.62 10.42
N LEU A 298 -0.97 -18.37 10.66
CA LEU A 298 0.46 -18.04 10.71
C LEU A 298 1.13 -18.43 12.02
N SER A 299 0.38 -18.60 13.10
CA SER A 299 0.90 -19.16 14.37
C SER A 299 1.36 -20.62 14.20
N GLU A 300 0.88 -21.33 13.19
CA GLU A 300 1.41 -22.65 12.84
C GLU A 300 2.88 -22.60 12.41
N LEU A 301 3.31 -21.51 11.75
CA LEU A 301 4.70 -21.30 11.32
C LEU A 301 5.53 -20.59 12.38
N VAL A 302 4.95 -19.60 13.05
CA VAL A 302 5.60 -18.74 14.05
C VAL A 302 4.74 -18.70 15.32
N PRO A 303 4.84 -19.69 16.23
CA PRO A 303 3.91 -19.87 17.36
C PRO A 303 3.77 -18.69 18.30
N ILE A 304 4.79 -17.83 18.42
CA ILE A 304 4.74 -16.65 19.29
C ILE A 304 3.65 -15.63 18.84
N LEU A 305 3.17 -15.71 17.61
CA LEU A 305 2.10 -14.84 17.10
C LEU A 305 0.78 -15.04 17.84
N GLU A 306 0.53 -16.23 18.39
CA GLU A 306 -0.68 -16.52 19.16
C GLU A 306 -0.79 -15.66 20.43
N GLU A 307 0.34 -15.38 21.07
CA GLU A 307 0.43 -14.57 22.29
C GLU A 307 0.73 -13.10 22.01
N ALA A 308 1.15 -12.76 20.79
CA ALA A 308 1.52 -11.41 20.42
C ALA A 308 0.29 -10.50 20.25
N ARG A 309 0.49 -9.20 20.50
CA ARG A 309 -0.57 -8.21 20.33
C ARG A 309 -0.62 -7.71 18.90
N THR A 310 -1.82 -7.56 18.37
CA THR A 310 -2.09 -6.74 17.19
C THR A 310 -2.17 -5.27 17.58
N ILE A 311 -1.87 -4.38 16.63
CA ILE A 311 -1.99 -2.94 16.85
C ILE A 311 -2.92 -2.28 15.84
N ARG A 312 -3.06 -2.87 14.66
CA ARG A 312 -3.88 -2.34 13.57
C ARG A 312 -4.19 -3.45 12.57
N SER A 313 -5.34 -3.36 11.92
CA SER A 313 -5.65 -4.06 10.68
C SER A 313 -6.07 -3.05 9.60
N PHE A 314 -5.96 -3.45 8.36
CA PHE A 314 -6.45 -2.70 7.22
C PHE A 314 -6.72 -3.64 6.05
N TRP A 315 -7.65 -3.24 5.19
CA TRP A 315 -8.06 -4.00 4.01
C TRP A 315 -7.63 -3.27 2.75
N GLY A 316 -7.14 -4.03 1.78
CA GLY A 316 -6.82 -3.54 0.45
C GLY A 316 -7.57 -4.30 -0.62
N VAL A 317 -7.97 -3.63 -1.68
CA VAL A 317 -8.68 -4.25 -2.81
C VAL A 317 -7.72 -4.36 -3.99
N ARG A 318 -7.48 -5.61 -4.44
CA ARG A 318 -6.60 -5.89 -5.58
C ARG A 318 -7.31 -5.59 -6.89
N PRO A 319 -6.63 -4.95 -7.85
CA PRO A 319 -7.17 -4.70 -9.19
C PRO A 319 -6.95 -5.92 -10.10
N LEU A 320 -7.61 -7.05 -9.81
CA LEU A 320 -7.47 -8.23 -10.66
C LEU A 320 -8.15 -7.97 -11.99
N TYR A 321 -7.47 -8.29 -13.08
CA TYR A 321 -8.02 -8.19 -14.42
C TYR A 321 -8.03 -9.56 -15.09
N GLU A 322 -9.17 -9.91 -15.65
CA GLU A 322 -9.34 -11.12 -16.40
C GLU A 322 -9.64 -10.77 -17.87
N PRO A 323 -8.74 -11.14 -18.81
CA PRO A 323 -9.01 -10.91 -20.22
C PRO A 323 -10.31 -11.57 -20.68
N PRO A 324 -11.10 -10.93 -21.57
CA PRO A 324 -12.34 -11.48 -22.08
C PRO A 324 -12.16 -12.91 -22.63
N GLY A 325 -13.02 -13.83 -22.16
CA GLY A 325 -13.06 -15.21 -22.66
C GLY A 325 -12.18 -16.22 -21.92
N THR A 326 -11.45 -15.85 -20.88
CA THR A 326 -10.67 -16.78 -20.04
C THR A 326 -11.56 -17.56 -19.09
N GLY A 327 -12.61 -16.97 -18.53
CA GLY A 327 -13.67 -17.66 -17.76
C GLY A 327 -13.19 -18.32 -16.46
N THR A 328 -12.23 -17.70 -15.76
CA THR A 328 -11.70 -18.19 -14.48
C THR A 328 -12.75 -18.08 -13.39
N GLN A 329 -13.07 -19.18 -12.70
CA GLN A 329 -14.11 -19.19 -11.66
C GLN A 329 -13.60 -18.68 -10.31
N ASP A 330 -12.34 -18.96 -9.98
CA ASP A 330 -11.73 -18.59 -8.70
C ASP A 330 -10.80 -17.38 -8.88
N PRO A 331 -10.99 -16.27 -8.15
CA PRO A 331 -10.11 -15.09 -8.22
C PRO A 331 -8.63 -15.40 -7.94
N THR A 332 -8.33 -16.45 -7.16
CA THR A 332 -6.97 -16.87 -6.86
C THR A 332 -6.22 -17.41 -8.08
N ASP A 333 -6.95 -17.90 -9.09
CA ASP A 333 -6.39 -18.45 -10.35
C ASP A 333 -6.18 -17.39 -11.42
N ILE A 334 -6.70 -16.14 -11.24
CA ILE A 334 -6.45 -15.04 -12.16
C ILE A 334 -4.96 -14.74 -12.20
N THR A 335 -4.42 -14.57 -13.42
CA THR A 335 -3.03 -14.18 -13.60
C THR A 335 -2.71 -12.89 -12.85
N ARG A 336 -1.49 -12.78 -12.36
CA ARG A 336 -0.96 -11.54 -11.75
C ARG A 336 -0.17 -10.70 -12.75
N ASP A 337 -0.36 -10.95 -14.03
CA ASP A 337 0.15 -10.14 -15.12
C ASP A 337 -0.61 -8.82 -15.23
N PHE A 338 -0.05 -7.85 -15.94
CA PHE A 338 -0.70 -6.58 -16.21
C PHE A 338 -1.08 -6.45 -17.68
N PHE A 339 -2.04 -5.59 -17.96
CA PHE A 339 -2.57 -5.41 -19.29
C PHE A 339 -2.71 -3.93 -19.62
N LEU A 340 -2.18 -3.55 -20.78
CA LEU A 340 -2.41 -2.26 -21.40
C LEU A 340 -3.65 -2.39 -22.30
N LEU A 341 -4.65 -1.55 -22.08
CA LEU A 341 -5.88 -1.46 -22.86
C LEU A 341 -5.84 -0.19 -23.68
N ASP A 342 -5.51 -0.30 -24.97
CA ASP A 342 -5.62 0.79 -25.93
C ASP A 342 -7.09 0.91 -26.38
N HIS A 343 -7.79 1.93 -25.91
CA HIS A 343 -9.21 2.11 -26.20
C HIS A 343 -9.49 2.56 -27.64
N ASP A 344 -8.51 3.15 -28.33
CA ASP A 344 -8.62 3.48 -29.76
C ASP A 344 -8.72 2.21 -30.62
N ASP A 345 -7.79 1.28 -30.43
CA ASP A 345 -7.77 0.01 -31.18
C ASP A 345 -8.87 -0.96 -30.73
N ARG A 346 -9.22 -0.97 -29.45
CA ARG A 346 -10.13 -1.92 -28.84
C ARG A 346 -11.61 -1.51 -28.96
N ASP A 347 -11.89 -0.24 -28.67
CA ASP A 347 -13.24 0.28 -28.43
C ASP A 347 -13.62 1.39 -29.44
N GLY A 348 -12.64 1.89 -30.23
CA GLY A 348 -12.82 3.01 -31.15
C GLY A 348 -12.93 4.37 -30.45
N VAL A 349 -12.40 4.49 -29.23
CA VAL A 349 -12.37 5.72 -28.42
C VAL A 349 -10.93 6.18 -28.30
N SER A 350 -10.60 7.31 -28.93
CA SER A 350 -9.25 7.88 -28.96
C SER A 350 -8.93 8.74 -27.73
N GLY A 351 -7.64 9.03 -27.53
CA GLY A 351 -7.16 9.95 -26.49
C GLY A 351 -7.02 9.32 -25.10
N MET A 352 -7.29 8.01 -24.93
CA MET A 352 -7.20 7.36 -23.64
C MET A 352 -6.70 5.92 -23.74
N SER A 353 -5.89 5.50 -22.73
CA SER A 353 -5.58 4.10 -22.46
C SER A 353 -5.68 3.79 -20.97
N SER A 354 -5.95 2.52 -20.64
CA SER A 354 -5.96 2.03 -19.25
C SER A 354 -4.85 1.01 -19.04
N ILE A 355 -4.24 1.02 -17.83
CA ILE A 355 -3.33 -0.02 -17.39
C ILE A 355 -3.90 -0.69 -16.13
N VAL A 356 -4.07 -2.01 -16.18
CA VAL A 356 -4.79 -2.78 -15.16
C VAL A 356 -4.06 -4.06 -14.78
N GLY A 357 -4.39 -4.65 -13.64
CA GLY A 357 -3.74 -5.86 -13.13
C GLY A 357 -2.39 -5.58 -12.49
N GLY A 358 -1.46 -6.52 -12.65
CA GLY A 358 -0.09 -6.41 -12.20
C GLY A 358 0.15 -6.62 -10.70
N LYS A 359 1.36 -6.30 -10.31
CA LYS A 359 1.89 -6.44 -8.94
C LYS A 359 2.61 -5.17 -8.54
N PHE A 360 2.68 -4.89 -7.24
CA PHE A 360 3.46 -3.76 -6.75
C PHE A 360 4.93 -3.82 -7.22
N THR A 361 5.57 -4.98 -7.16
CA THR A 361 6.97 -5.15 -7.60
C THR A 361 7.19 -4.75 -9.05
N THR A 362 6.21 -4.96 -9.92
CA THR A 362 6.32 -4.70 -11.37
C THR A 362 5.76 -3.33 -11.80
N TYR A 363 5.48 -2.43 -10.84
CA TYR A 363 4.89 -1.11 -11.15
C TYR A 363 5.73 -0.31 -12.15
N ARG A 364 7.07 -0.42 -12.08
CA ARG A 364 7.98 0.30 -12.97
C ARG A 364 7.87 -0.20 -14.41
N ALA A 365 7.86 -1.54 -14.61
CA ALA A 365 7.65 -2.15 -15.93
C ALA A 365 6.28 -1.78 -16.50
N MET A 366 5.23 -1.77 -15.67
CA MET A 366 3.90 -1.27 -16.07
C MET A 366 3.96 0.18 -16.53
N ALA A 367 4.67 1.03 -15.78
CA ALA A 367 4.83 2.44 -16.13
C ALA A 367 5.61 2.60 -17.44
N GLU A 368 6.69 1.86 -17.65
CA GLU A 368 7.47 1.87 -18.89
C GLU A 368 6.63 1.47 -20.10
N GLU A 369 5.85 0.39 -19.98
CA GLU A 369 5.01 -0.13 -21.06
C GLU A 369 3.99 0.91 -21.55
N ILE A 370 3.23 1.49 -20.62
CA ILE A 370 2.21 2.47 -20.99
C ILE A 370 2.84 3.80 -21.41
N SER A 371 3.98 4.20 -20.85
CA SER A 371 4.69 5.41 -21.26
C SER A 371 5.27 5.27 -22.67
N ASN A 372 5.75 4.09 -23.05
CA ASN A 372 6.16 3.80 -24.42
C ASN A 372 4.97 3.95 -25.37
N HIS A 373 3.82 3.37 -25.02
CA HIS A 373 2.58 3.49 -25.79
C HIS A 373 2.12 4.96 -25.96
N VAL A 374 2.11 5.73 -24.87
CA VAL A 374 1.74 7.17 -24.90
C VAL A 374 2.70 7.95 -25.80
N CYS A 375 4.01 7.72 -25.69
CA CYS A 375 5.00 8.35 -26.55
C CYS A 375 4.77 8.01 -28.04
N ASP A 376 4.44 6.78 -28.35
CA ASP A 376 4.12 6.36 -29.73
C ASP A 376 2.86 7.08 -30.26
N LYS A 377 1.78 7.19 -29.45
CA LYS A 377 0.55 7.92 -29.79
C LYS A 377 0.80 9.42 -30.01
N LEU A 378 1.65 10.04 -29.21
CA LEU A 378 1.99 11.47 -29.32
C LEU A 378 3.15 11.75 -30.31
N GLY A 379 3.79 10.72 -30.86
CA GLY A 379 4.92 10.87 -31.78
C GLY A 379 6.19 11.36 -31.09
N VAL A 380 6.35 11.10 -29.80
CA VAL A 380 7.52 11.46 -28.99
C VAL A 380 8.56 10.35 -29.06
N ASN A 381 9.77 10.70 -29.48
CA ASN A 381 10.88 9.74 -29.58
C ASN A 381 11.83 9.88 -28.38
N ALA A 382 11.42 9.32 -27.22
CA ALA A 382 12.21 9.29 -26.00
C ALA A 382 12.15 7.89 -25.37
N SER A 383 13.31 7.40 -24.89
CA SER A 383 13.41 6.08 -24.23
C SER A 383 13.23 6.20 -22.71
N CYS A 384 12.73 5.14 -22.10
CA CYS A 384 12.70 5.01 -20.65
C CYS A 384 14.11 5.00 -20.04
N ALA A 385 14.30 5.70 -18.93
CA ALA A 385 15.53 5.70 -18.14
C ALA A 385 15.27 5.29 -16.67
N THR A 386 14.04 4.93 -16.31
CA THR A 386 13.64 4.69 -14.92
C THR A 386 14.29 3.46 -14.28
N ALA A 387 14.84 2.54 -15.08
CA ALA A 387 15.58 1.38 -14.57
C ALA A 387 17.02 1.72 -14.14
N ASP A 388 17.59 2.81 -14.69
CA ASP A 388 18.98 3.18 -14.48
C ASP A 388 19.15 4.39 -13.55
N GLU A 389 18.12 5.25 -13.47
CA GLU A 389 18.18 6.49 -12.69
C GLU A 389 17.62 6.27 -11.27
N PRO A 390 18.43 6.51 -10.22
CA PRO A 390 17.99 6.33 -8.84
C PRO A 390 16.90 7.33 -8.44
N LEU A 391 15.97 6.88 -7.60
CA LEU A 391 14.98 7.75 -6.98
C LEU A 391 15.63 8.73 -5.97
N PRO A 392 15.06 9.94 -5.79
CA PRO A 392 15.48 10.88 -4.75
C PRO A 392 15.56 10.22 -3.38
N GLY A 393 16.75 10.21 -2.79
CA GLY A 393 17.05 9.46 -1.57
C GLY A 393 17.88 8.20 -1.81
N SER A 394 17.93 7.66 -3.03
CA SER A 394 18.71 6.47 -3.37
C SER A 394 20.06 6.76 -4.03
N GLU A 395 20.34 8.01 -4.35
CA GLU A 395 21.60 8.39 -4.96
C GLU A 395 22.79 8.17 -3.98
N ASN A 396 23.83 7.49 -4.44
CA ASN A 396 25.06 7.27 -3.68
C ASN A 396 24.87 6.64 -2.28
N ILE A 397 23.90 5.76 -2.11
CA ILE A 397 23.59 5.08 -0.82
C ILE A 397 24.82 4.43 -0.19
N GLU A 398 25.73 3.83 -0.96
CA GLU A 398 26.96 3.21 -0.45
C GLU A 398 27.89 4.18 0.29
N THR A 399 27.87 5.46 -0.07
CA THR A 399 28.67 6.49 0.61
C THR A 399 27.99 7.03 1.86
N LEU A 400 26.68 6.87 1.99
CA LEU A 400 25.87 7.31 3.13
C LEU A 400 26.19 6.56 4.43
N GLU A 401 26.51 5.26 4.36
CA GLU A 401 26.87 4.48 5.54
C GLU A 401 28.22 4.92 6.16
N ALA A 402 29.14 5.44 5.36
CA ALA A 402 30.52 5.68 5.75
C ALA A 402 30.84 7.10 6.25
N GLY A 403 29.97 8.11 6.06
CA GLY A 403 30.39 9.49 6.22
C GLY A 403 29.42 10.49 6.86
N MET A 404 28.24 10.06 7.31
CA MET A 404 27.26 11.02 7.84
C MET A 404 27.40 11.18 9.36
N ASP A 405 27.60 12.42 9.79
CA ASP A 405 27.45 12.83 11.19
C ASP A 405 26.07 12.40 11.72
N ASP A 406 25.97 12.14 13.01
CA ASP A 406 24.70 11.80 13.67
C ASP A 406 23.75 13.01 13.79
N PHE A 407 24.06 14.14 13.13
CA PHE A 407 23.27 15.39 13.15
C PHE A 407 22.85 15.84 14.56
N GLY A 408 23.66 15.52 15.59
CA GLY A 408 23.31 15.75 16.97
C GLY A 408 22.22 14.85 17.53
N LEU A 409 21.77 13.86 16.77
CA LEU A 409 20.77 12.88 17.17
C LEU A 409 21.40 11.68 17.89
N ARG A 410 20.61 10.97 18.68
CA ARG A 410 21.05 9.66 19.23
C ARG A 410 21.20 8.65 18.10
N SER A 411 22.24 7.83 18.12
CA SER A 411 22.59 6.89 17.04
C SER A 411 21.40 6.04 16.50
N PRO A 412 20.47 5.50 17.32
CA PRO A 412 19.33 4.76 16.78
C PRO A 412 18.35 5.64 15.98
N VAL A 413 18.16 6.90 16.38
CA VAL A 413 17.31 7.86 15.66
C VAL A 413 17.99 8.26 14.36
N ALA A 414 19.26 8.68 14.43
CA ALA A 414 20.04 9.05 13.25
C ALA A 414 20.04 7.94 12.18
N ARG A 415 20.23 6.68 12.60
CA ARG A 415 20.18 5.54 11.68
C ARG A 415 18.84 5.43 10.98
N ARG A 416 17.72 5.52 11.70
CA ARG A 416 16.38 5.43 11.12
C ARG A 416 16.05 6.61 10.20
N SER A 417 16.42 7.83 10.60
CA SER A 417 16.23 9.01 9.75
C SER A 417 17.06 8.90 8.45
N LYS A 418 18.33 8.47 8.54
CA LYS A 418 19.16 8.20 7.37
C LYS A 418 18.56 7.12 6.46
N GLN A 419 18.03 6.05 7.04
CA GLN A 419 17.38 4.96 6.30
C GLN A 419 16.11 5.43 5.58
N ARG A 420 15.31 6.32 6.21
CA ARG A 420 14.11 6.87 5.58
C ARG A 420 14.41 7.92 4.50
N LEU A 421 15.37 8.78 4.75
CA LEU A 421 15.68 9.93 3.90
C LEU A 421 16.73 9.62 2.82
N GLY A 422 17.58 8.60 3.07
CA GLY A 422 18.68 8.27 2.20
C GLY A 422 19.62 9.48 2.00
N SER A 423 19.97 9.78 0.75
CA SER A 423 20.83 10.93 0.37
C SER A 423 20.26 12.28 0.80
N ARG A 424 18.94 12.42 0.92
CA ARG A 424 18.27 13.65 1.38
C ARG A 424 18.49 13.94 2.88
N ALA A 425 19.07 13.01 3.64
CA ALA A 425 19.24 13.18 5.08
C ALA A 425 20.09 14.43 5.45
N ALA A 426 21.09 14.78 4.65
CA ALA A 426 21.90 15.97 4.89
C ALA A 426 21.09 17.26 4.75
N ASP A 427 20.21 17.33 3.77
CA ASP A 427 19.39 18.51 3.49
C ASP A 427 18.29 18.67 4.54
N VAL A 428 17.65 17.58 4.93
CA VAL A 428 16.53 17.60 5.88
C VAL A 428 17.01 17.75 7.33
N LEU A 429 18.06 17.01 7.74
CA LEU A 429 18.52 16.99 9.14
C LEU A 429 19.61 17.99 9.47
N GLY A 430 20.30 18.54 8.45
CA GLY A 430 21.44 19.45 8.59
C GLY A 430 21.07 20.86 9.00
N THR A 431 20.04 21.06 9.83
CA THR A 431 19.61 22.38 10.31
C THR A 431 20.37 22.78 11.57
N ASP A 432 20.64 24.08 11.74
CA ASP A 432 21.24 24.64 12.97
C ASP A 432 20.27 24.70 14.16
N GLU A 433 19.00 24.34 13.96
CA GLU A 433 17.96 24.36 14.98
C GLU A 433 17.90 23.06 15.78
N ALA A 434 17.35 23.14 17.01
CA ALA A 434 17.09 21.96 17.82
C ALA A 434 16.12 21.02 17.07
N ASN A 435 16.54 19.76 16.88
CA ASN A 435 15.79 18.74 16.17
C ASN A 435 15.29 17.62 17.12
N PRO A 436 14.25 17.87 17.95
CA PRO A 436 13.72 16.88 18.87
C PRO A 436 13.01 15.74 18.12
N VAL A 437 12.94 14.58 18.78
CA VAL A 437 12.16 13.44 18.30
C VAL A 437 10.67 13.70 18.55
N ILE A 438 9.87 13.72 17.49
CA ILE A 438 8.41 13.86 17.53
C ILE A 438 7.75 12.50 17.74
N CYS A 439 8.13 11.48 16.96
CA CYS A 439 7.61 10.13 17.08
C CYS A 439 8.68 9.19 17.68
N GLN A 440 8.47 8.74 18.93
CA GLN A 440 9.46 7.95 19.66
C GLN A 440 9.63 6.53 19.12
N CYS A 441 8.54 5.85 18.75
CA CYS A 441 8.58 4.45 18.30
C CYS A 441 9.22 4.32 16.91
N GLU A 442 8.96 5.25 15.99
CA GLU A 442 9.56 5.28 14.65
C GLU A 442 10.85 6.12 14.59
N GLY A 443 11.17 6.86 15.66
CA GLY A 443 12.36 7.72 15.70
C GLY A 443 12.29 8.87 14.69
N VAL A 444 11.10 9.44 14.45
CA VAL A 444 10.92 10.56 13.51
C VAL A 444 11.20 11.87 14.22
N THR A 445 11.98 12.71 13.57
CA THR A 445 12.42 14.01 14.10
C THR A 445 11.49 15.14 13.66
N ARG A 446 11.63 16.30 14.31
CA ARG A 446 10.93 17.54 13.95
C ARG A 446 11.23 17.95 12.51
N ALA A 447 12.51 17.89 12.11
CA ALA A 447 12.91 18.28 10.77
C ALA A 447 12.24 17.42 9.68
N GLU A 448 12.11 16.11 9.91
CA GLU A 448 11.38 15.22 9.00
C GLU A 448 9.88 15.58 8.91
N VAL A 449 9.25 15.92 10.04
CA VAL A 449 7.84 16.36 10.06
C VAL A 449 7.67 17.67 9.31
N GLN A 450 8.56 18.64 9.53
CA GLN A 450 8.52 19.93 8.84
C GLN A 450 8.78 19.82 7.34
N ASP A 451 9.75 18.99 6.92
CA ASP A 451 9.97 18.68 5.50
C ASP A 451 8.70 18.09 4.85
N ALA A 452 8.04 17.15 5.54
CA ALA A 452 6.79 16.58 5.06
C ALA A 452 5.64 17.60 4.98
N ILE A 453 5.52 18.52 5.96
CA ILE A 453 4.53 19.60 5.95
C ILE A 453 4.80 20.54 4.75
N CYS A 454 6.05 20.90 4.48
CA CYS A 454 6.40 21.70 3.31
C CYS A 454 5.96 21.04 1.99
N GLN A 455 6.01 19.71 1.92
CA GLN A 455 5.63 18.95 0.73
C GLN A 455 4.12 18.72 0.61
N SER A 456 3.38 18.59 1.71
CA SER A 456 2.00 18.12 1.72
C SER A 456 0.98 19.06 2.37
N GLY A 457 1.42 20.21 2.88
CA GLY A 457 0.52 21.12 3.58
C GLY A 457 0.16 20.63 4.99
N SER A 458 -1.02 20.98 5.48
CA SER A 458 -1.47 20.67 6.84
C SER A 458 -2.12 19.29 7.01
N ASP A 459 -2.15 18.46 5.98
CA ASP A 459 -2.69 17.09 6.09
C ASP A 459 -1.75 16.17 6.86
N LEU A 460 -2.13 15.82 8.09
CA LEU A 460 -1.33 14.94 8.96
C LEU A 460 -1.31 13.47 8.47
N ASN A 461 -2.28 13.02 7.68
CA ASN A 461 -2.20 11.71 7.04
C ASN A 461 -1.15 11.73 5.92
N ALA A 462 -1.06 12.81 5.15
CA ALA A 462 0.01 13.01 4.17
C ALA A 462 1.42 13.10 4.83
N VAL A 463 1.52 13.75 5.99
CA VAL A 463 2.75 13.76 6.80
C VAL A 463 3.10 12.36 7.30
N ARG A 464 2.10 11.59 7.75
CA ARG A 464 2.24 10.20 8.22
C ARG A 464 2.85 9.29 7.15
N ILE A 465 2.34 9.33 5.91
CA ILE A 465 2.84 8.48 4.82
C ILE A 465 4.27 8.86 4.38
N ARG A 466 4.67 10.12 4.52
CA ARG A 466 6.02 10.61 4.17
C ARG A 466 7.07 10.30 5.23
N THR A 467 6.67 10.26 6.50
CA THR A 467 7.59 10.15 7.64
C THR A 467 7.48 8.85 8.42
N ARG A 468 6.38 8.09 8.28
CA ARG A 468 5.96 6.99 9.14
C ARG A 468 5.60 7.42 10.59
N ALA A 469 5.58 8.71 10.90
CA ALA A 469 5.08 9.17 12.20
C ALA A 469 3.66 8.64 12.42
N SER A 470 3.34 8.17 13.62
CA SER A 470 2.10 7.50 14.01
C SER A 470 1.88 6.06 13.50
N MET A 471 2.81 5.46 12.74
CA MET A 471 2.66 4.09 12.24
C MET A 471 3.24 2.99 13.16
N GLY A 472 4.02 3.36 14.16
CA GLY A 472 4.63 2.38 15.08
C GLY A 472 3.68 1.92 16.19
N ASN A 473 4.23 1.22 17.19
CA ASN A 473 3.51 0.46 18.21
C ASN A 473 2.39 1.19 18.95
N CYS A 474 2.46 2.52 19.09
CA CYS A 474 1.43 3.29 19.80
C CYS A 474 0.37 3.88 18.87
N GLN A 475 0.48 3.67 17.56
CA GLN A 475 -0.45 4.16 16.54
C GLN A 475 -0.82 5.64 16.74
N GLY A 476 0.21 6.49 16.96
CA GLY A 476 0.01 7.92 17.14
C GLY A 476 -0.38 8.39 18.54
N GLY A 477 -0.58 7.48 19.52
CA GLY A 477 -1.03 7.83 20.86
C GLY A 477 -0.21 8.91 21.59
N PHE A 478 1.05 9.10 21.20
CA PHE A 478 1.93 10.13 21.78
C PHE A 478 2.35 11.22 20.81
N CYS A 479 2.45 10.93 19.51
CA CYS A 479 3.03 11.86 18.55
C CYS A 479 1.99 12.70 17.79
N CYS A 480 0.73 12.30 17.70
CA CYS A 480 -0.28 13.03 16.94
C CYS A 480 -0.40 14.50 17.36
N ALA A 481 -0.50 14.77 18.68
CA ALA A 481 -0.55 16.14 19.19
C ALA A 481 0.75 16.92 18.91
N ASN A 482 1.91 16.26 18.97
CA ASN A 482 3.18 16.90 18.66
C ASN A 482 3.28 17.24 17.16
N MET A 483 2.82 16.34 16.27
CA MET A 483 2.75 16.60 14.84
C MET A 483 1.81 17.78 14.55
N ALA A 484 0.61 17.79 15.15
CA ALA A 484 -0.33 18.89 15.02
C ALA A 484 0.26 20.23 15.50
N ASN A 485 1.09 20.21 16.54
CA ASN A 485 1.74 21.42 17.03
C ASN A 485 2.76 22.00 16.03
N GLU A 486 3.35 21.20 15.15
CA GLU A 486 4.24 21.68 14.09
C GLU A 486 3.49 22.40 12.96
N LEU A 487 2.16 22.25 12.87
CA LEU A 487 1.32 22.99 11.91
C LEU A 487 1.01 24.43 12.34
N HIS A 488 0.97 24.72 13.65
CA HIS A 488 0.53 26.02 14.17
C HIS A 488 1.30 27.24 13.66
N PRO A 489 2.58 27.19 13.30
CA PRO A 489 3.25 28.35 12.74
C PRO A 489 2.67 28.86 11.42
N GLU A 490 2.05 27.99 10.64
CA GLU A 490 1.60 28.28 9.27
C GLU A 490 0.07 28.20 9.09
N TYR A 491 -0.64 27.46 9.99
CA TYR A 491 -2.06 27.18 9.83
C TYR A 491 -2.87 27.62 11.07
N ASP A 492 -4.12 27.99 10.85
CA ASP A 492 -5.03 28.38 11.93
C ASP A 492 -5.50 27.17 12.77
N GLU A 493 -6.06 27.46 13.95
CA GLU A 493 -6.51 26.44 14.89
C GLU A 493 -7.60 25.51 14.31
N ALA A 494 -8.49 26.02 13.46
CA ALA A 494 -9.54 25.22 12.86
C ALA A 494 -8.97 24.17 11.90
N THR A 495 -8.02 24.58 11.06
CA THR A 495 -7.28 23.71 10.14
C THR A 495 -6.50 22.63 10.89
N VAL A 496 -5.73 23.01 11.92
CA VAL A 496 -4.94 22.07 12.72
C VAL A 496 -5.84 21.04 13.42
N ARG A 497 -6.97 21.52 13.97
CA ARG A 497 -7.94 20.64 14.66
C ARG A 497 -8.55 19.62 13.70
N ALA A 498 -8.99 20.06 12.53
CA ALA A 498 -9.63 19.19 11.56
C ALA A 498 -8.65 18.14 11.03
N SER A 499 -7.39 18.51 10.73
CA SER A 499 -6.36 17.56 10.31
C SER A 499 -6.01 16.53 11.40
N LEU A 500 -5.97 16.96 12.65
CA LEU A 500 -5.76 16.04 13.77
C LEU A 500 -6.94 15.07 13.93
N ASP A 501 -8.17 15.55 13.73
CA ASP A 501 -9.35 14.71 13.80
C ASP A 501 -9.37 13.64 12.70
N GLU A 502 -9.05 13.99 11.45
CA GLU A 502 -8.91 13.04 10.35
C GLU A 502 -7.85 11.96 10.66
N LEU A 503 -6.70 12.35 11.23
CA LEU A 503 -5.67 11.40 11.65
C LEU A 503 -6.17 10.43 12.73
N PHE A 504 -7.00 10.88 13.68
CA PHE A 504 -7.58 10.02 14.70
C PHE A 504 -8.68 9.10 14.15
N GLN A 505 -9.44 9.55 13.17
CA GLN A 505 -10.41 8.69 12.47
C GLN A 505 -9.70 7.55 11.73
N GLU A 506 -8.64 7.88 10.97
CA GLU A 506 -7.83 6.87 10.29
C GLU A 506 -7.20 5.87 11.27
N ARG A 507 -6.76 6.35 12.44
CA ARG A 507 -6.29 5.49 13.52
C ARG A 507 -7.38 4.54 14.00
N TRP A 508 -8.55 5.06 14.36
CA TRP A 508 -9.66 4.27 14.89
C TRP A 508 -10.16 3.23 13.89
N LYS A 509 -10.25 3.58 12.61
CA LYS A 509 -10.59 2.67 11.54
C LYS A 509 -9.71 1.41 11.56
N GLY A 510 -8.40 1.55 11.78
CA GLY A 510 -7.49 0.41 11.85
C GLY A 510 -7.50 -0.35 13.18
N GLU A 511 -7.81 0.31 14.31
CA GLU A 511 -7.76 -0.28 15.64
C GLU A 511 -9.00 -1.13 15.97
N ARG A 512 -10.20 -0.70 15.56
CA ARG A 512 -11.48 -1.29 15.98
C ARG A 512 -11.63 -2.79 15.69
N HIS A 513 -11.04 -3.28 14.61
CA HIS A 513 -11.10 -4.70 14.20
C HIS A 513 -9.89 -5.52 14.66
N ALA A 514 -8.77 -4.87 15.00
CA ALA A 514 -7.54 -5.53 15.40
C ALA A 514 -7.44 -5.76 16.90
N LEU A 515 -8.04 -4.88 17.72
CA LEU A 515 -7.88 -4.89 19.17
C LEU A 515 -8.97 -5.69 19.88
N TRP A 516 -8.68 -6.18 21.10
CA TRP A 516 -9.63 -6.89 21.95
C TRP A 516 -9.37 -6.63 23.43
N GLY A 517 -10.34 -6.97 24.28
CA GLY A 517 -10.25 -6.89 25.74
C GLY A 517 -9.90 -5.49 26.23
N GLU A 518 -9.00 -5.41 27.21
CA GLU A 518 -8.59 -4.15 27.82
C GLU A 518 -7.92 -3.19 26.83
N GLN A 519 -7.22 -3.72 25.83
CA GLN A 519 -6.55 -2.92 24.80
C GLN A 519 -7.60 -2.18 23.94
N LEU A 520 -8.66 -2.86 23.53
CA LEU A 520 -9.77 -2.23 22.82
C LEU A 520 -10.46 -1.18 23.69
N SER A 521 -10.75 -1.49 24.96
CA SER A 521 -11.36 -0.55 25.89
C SER A 521 -10.53 0.72 26.07
N GLN A 522 -9.20 0.61 26.12
CA GLN A 522 -8.30 1.77 26.20
C GLN A 522 -8.28 2.58 24.91
N ALA A 523 -8.27 1.94 23.73
CA ALA A 523 -8.33 2.62 22.45
C ALA A 523 -9.64 3.40 22.30
N MET A 524 -10.77 2.79 22.69
CA MET A 524 -12.08 3.46 22.70
C MET A 524 -12.12 4.65 23.64
N LEU A 525 -11.59 4.50 24.86
CA LEU A 525 -11.52 5.63 25.80
C LEU A 525 -10.69 6.77 25.20
N ASN A 526 -9.55 6.48 24.60
CA ASN A 526 -8.72 7.47 23.94
C ASN A 526 -9.48 8.18 22.80
N TYR A 527 -10.18 7.42 21.98
CA TYR A 527 -10.98 7.97 20.88
C TYR A 527 -12.12 8.85 21.40
N ALA A 528 -12.86 8.39 22.41
CA ALA A 528 -13.94 9.15 23.02
C ALA A 528 -13.45 10.44 23.70
N LEU A 529 -12.32 10.39 24.41
CA LEU A 529 -11.69 11.57 25.02
C LEU A 529 -11.27 12.57 23.94
N HIS A 530 -10.67 12.09 22.86
CA HIS A 530 -10.29 12.93 21.74
C HIS A 530 -11.53 13.60 21.10
N ALA A 531 -12.54 12.83 20.73
CA ALA A 531 -13.77 13.33 20.15
C ALA A 531 -14.43 14.40 21.04
N THR A 532 -14.45 14.19 22.37
CA THR A 532 -14.98 15.16 23.34
C THR A 532 -14.12 16.42 23.41
N THR A 533 -12.79 16.29 23.42
CA THR A 533 -11.84 17.42 23.50
C THR A 533 -11.90 18.27 22.25
N MET A 534 -12.07 17.65 21.09
CA MET A 534 -12.16 18.32 19.78
C MET A 534 -13.57 18.89 19.50
N ASN A 535 -14.50 18.72 20.45
CA ASN A 535 -15.89 19.19 20.33
C ASN A 535 -16.56 18.73 19.03
N ARG A 536 -16.38 17.44 18.69
CA ARG A 536 -17.13 16.84 17.58
C ARG A 536 -18.60 16.80 17.98
N ASP A 537 -19.43 17.47 17.20
CA ASP A 537 -20.88 17.36 17.30
C ASP A 537 -21.30 15.95 16.82
N ARG A 538 -21.28 14.99 17.73
CA ARG A 538 -21.90 13.69 17.49
C ARG A 538 -23.39 13.83 17.73
N ASP A 539 -24.17 13.48 16.74
CA ASP A 539 -25.56 13.12 16.98
C ASP A 539 -25.57 11.65 17.47
N PRO A 540 -25.75 11.41 18.79
CA PRO A 540 -25.78 10.06 19.32
C PRO A 540 -27.02 9.26 18.84
N ALA A 541 -27.92 9.88 18.10
CA ALA A 541 -29.12 9.26 17.51
C ALA A 541 -28.94 8.88 16.04
N ASN A 542 -27.78 9.14 15.42
CA ASN A 542 -27.53 8.73 14.05
C ASN A 542 -27.06 7.26 14.03
N GLU A 543 -28.02 6.36 13.82
CA GLU A 543 -27.77 4.91 13.69
C GLU A 543 -26.92 4.57 12.44
N ASP A 544 -26.80 5.50 11.48
CA ASP A 544 -26.00 5.37 10.26
C ASP A 544 -24.58 5.95 10.41
N ASP A 545 -24.18 6.44 11.60
CA ASP A 545 -22.80 6.87 11.85
C ASP A 545 -21.88 5.65 11.87
N PRO A 546 -20.99 5.47 10.86
CA PRO A 546 -20.06 4.33 10.82
C PRO A 546 -19.10 4.31 12.02
N ASP A 547 -19.00 5.41 12.76
CA ASP A 547 -18.24 5.57 13.99
C ASP A 547 -19.07 5.30 15.25
N ALA A 548 -20.37 4.98 15.11
CA ALA A 548 -21.20 4.60 16.24
C ALA A 548 -20.59 3.34 16.88
N LEU A 549 -20.26 3.45 18.16
CA LEU A 549 -19.69 2.35 18.93
C LEU A 549 -20.80 1.29 19.12
N GLU A 550 -20.75 0.22 18.34
CA GLU A 550 -21.55 -0.96 18.61
C GLU A 550 -21.08 -1.61 19.91
N TYR A 551 -21.83 -1.44 20.98
CA TYR A 551 -21.50 -1.93 22.32
C TYR A 551 -21.49 -3.45 22.45
N GLU A 552 -22.05 -4.20 21.50
CA GLU A 552 -22.14 -5.66 21.54
C GLU A 552 -20.81 -6.38 21.30
N ALA A 553 -19.78 -5.70 20.78
CA ALA A 553 -18.44 -6.27 20.53
C ALA A 553 -17.55 -6.44 21.79
N PHE A 554 -18.08 -6.14 23.00
CA PHE A 554 -17.27 -5.98 24.21
C PHE A 554 -17.14 -7.21 25.09
N ASP A 555 -17.61 -8.37 24.66
CA ASP A 555 -17.48 -9.54 25.50
C ASP A 555 -16.09 -10.17 25.34
N SER A 556 -15.39 -10.12 26.48
CA SER A 556 -14.21 -10.93 26.86
C SER A 556 -13.17 -11.25 25.79
N GLY A 557 -11.95 -10.80 25.98
CA GLY A 557 -10.68 -11.22 25.41
C GLY A 557 -10.66 -12.01 24.10
N ARG A 558 -9.57 -12.00 23.39
CA ARG A 558 -9.36 -12.89 22.24
C ARG A 558 -9.72 -14.32 22.63
N PRO A 559 -10.67 -15.00 21.95
CA PRO A 559 -10.99 -16.39 22.24
C PRO A 559 -9.74 -17.24 22.09
N THR A 560 -9.45 -18.09 23.08
CA THR A 560 -8.38 -19.09 22.94
C THR A 560 -8.75 -20.12 21.88
N ALA A 561 -7.76 -20.80 21.29
CA ALA A 561 -8.00 -21.85 20.29
C ALA A 561 -9.03 -22.89 20.77
N GLU A 562 -9.08 -23.19 22.09
CA GLU A 562 -10.07 -24.10 22.69
C GLU A 562 -11.50 -23.55 22.68
N MET A 563 -11.70 -22.23 22.85
CA MET A 563 -13.00 -21.57 22.78
C MET A 563 -13.53 -21.45 21.34
N ARG A 564 -12.67 -21.51 20.34
CA ARG A 564 -13.02 -21.40 18.93
C ARG A 564 -13.53 -22.70 18.33
N THR A 565 -13.21 -23.85 18.91
CA THR A 565 -13.67 -25.17 18.42
C THR A 565 -15.14 -25.42 18.65
N ASP A 566 -15.80 -24.73 19.60
CA ASP A 566 -17.22 -24.90 19.93
C ASP A 566 -18.17 -23.92 19.21
N GLY A 567 -17.65 -22.91 18.52
CA GLY A 567 -18.41 -21.91 17.76
C GLY A 567 -18.38 -22.14 16.26
N GLY A 568 -19.08 -23.16 15.80
CA GLY A 568 -19.59 -23.25 14.43
C GLY A 568 -18.61 -23.09 13.29
N ARG A 569 -18.18 -24.21 12.69
CA ARG A 569 -17.91 -24.28 11.27
C ARG A 569 -19.19 -23.86 10.52
N GLY A 570 -19.38 -22.57 10.31
CA GLY A 570 -20.33 -22.04 9.36
C GLY A 570 -19.79 -22.26 7.95
N GLY A 571 -19.93 -23.49 7.45
CA GLY A 571 -19.83 -23.73 6.02
C GLY A 571 -20.87 -22.89 5.27
N PRO A 572 -20.72 -22.65 3.96
CA PRO A 572 -21.60 -21.81 3.19
C PRO A 572 -23.04 -22.23 3.42
N ARG A 573 -23.89 -21.33 3.90
CA ARG A 573 -25.33 -21.56 4.02
C ARG A 573 -25.87 -21.76 2.62
N GLU A 574 -26.14 -23.02 2.24
CA GLU A 574 -26.99 -23.34 1.11
C GLU A 574 -28.27 -22.51 1.22
N ARG A 575 -28.48 -21.59 0.31
CA ARG A 575 -29.75 -20.90 0.12
C ARG A 575 -30.75 -21.95 -0.39
N GLY A 576 -31.42 -22.60 0.52
CA GLY A 576 -32.54 -23.49 0.22
C GLY A 576 -33.64 -22.72 -0.50
N SER A 577 -33.85 -23.03 -1.76
CA SER A 577 -35.00 -22.65 -2.54
C SER A 577 -36.25 -23.36 -1.95
N GLY A 578 -36.90 -22.69 -1.01
CA GLY A 578 -38.21 -23.13 -0.48
C GLY A 578 -39.33 -22.42 -1.20
N ARG A 579 -39.74 -22.92 -2.34
CA ARG A 579 -41.16 -22.80 -2.79
C ARG A 579 -41.99 -23.74 -1.94
N GLY A 580 -43.01 -23.25 -1.30
CA GLY A 580 -43.99 -24.02 -0.57
C GLY A 580 -45.29 -23.29 -0.37
N ASP A 581 -46.25 -23.64 -1.21
CA ASP A 581 -47.66 -23.30 -1.12
C ASP A 581 -48.27 -23.43 0.30
N ARG A 582 -48.97 -22.45 0.77
CA ARG A 582 -50.40 -22.39 1.18
C ARG A 582 -50.70 -21.08 1.91
#